data_16d0702951d0563f24e4afe3b91d3aad
#
_entry.id   16d0702951d0563f24e4afe3b91d3aad
#
_cell.length_a   1.000
_cell.length_b   1.000
_cell.length_c   1.000
_cell.angle_alpha   90.00
_cell.angle_beta   90.00
_cell.angle_gamma   90.00
#
_symmetry.space_group_name_H-M   'P 1'
#
loop_
_entity.id
_entity.type
_entity.pdbx_description
1 polymer ?
#
loop_
_entity_poly.entity_id
_entity_poly.type
_entity_poly.pdbx_seq_one_letter_code
_entity_poly.pdbx_strand_id
1 'polypeptide(L)'
;MNARVEEAYGEVERITRREAKNFAYGIMVLPREKRRAIAAIYAFARRVDDIADGDLDPARKRKGLHELHAALDRPAGDDAMLVALADARTRFRIPADALHALVDGGLQDLDRSRYTDFDELRGYCTKVAGAVGICCVAVYGSHDVERAETLGIALQLINIIRDVAEDWQLGRVYIPQDELASFGVSEADIAAGNASPAWHALMTFQAERARAYLQDGLGLLRSLDGRSALCVSTFAGIYRATLERIEARGFDVFDGPPHLSTLTKLRIVGQGLW
;
A
#
# COMPACT_ATOMS: atom_id res chain seq x y z
N MET A 1 -21.55 -20.33 7.98
CA MET A 1 -21.40 -19.02 7.30
C MET A 1 -22.62 -18.84 6.42
N ASN A 2 -23.22 -17.65 6.38
CA ASN A 2 -24.40 -17.35 5.57
C ASN A 2 -24.00 -17.37 4.07
N ALA A 3 -24.86 -17.89 3.16
CA ALA A 3 -24.61 -17.97 1.73
C ALA A 3 -24.20 -16.61 1.12
N ARG A 4 -24.81 -15.53 1.56
CA ARG A 4 -24.48 -14.17 1.16
C ARG A 4 -23.03 -13.76 1.50
N VAL A 5 -22.54 -14.14 2.67
CA VAL A 5 -21.16 -13.87 3.10
C VAL A 5 -20.17 -14.70 2.29
N GLU A 6 -20.52 -15.95 1.94
CA GLU A 6 -19.69 -16.81 1.06
C GLU A 6 -19.55 -16.18 -0.33
N GLU A 7 -20.64 -15.71 -0.91
CA GLU A 7 -20.64 -15.03 -2.21
C GLU A 7 -19.81 -13.73 -2.18
N ALA A 8 -19.99 -12.94 -1.12
CA ALA A 8 -19.23 -11.70 -0.89
C ALA A 8 -17.71 -11.96 -0.85
N TYR A 9 -17.27 -12.99 -0.12
CA TYR A 9 -15.87 -13.40 -0.12
C TYR A 9 -15.38 -13.87 -1.49
N GLY A 10 -16.23 -14.58 -2.25
CA GLY A 10 -15.91 -14.98 -3.63
C GLY A 10 -15.63 -13.76 -4.53
N GLU A 11 -16.38 -12.67 -4.34
CA GLU A 11 -16.20 -11.42 -5.09
C GLU A 11 -14.86 -10.75 -4.76
N VAL A 12 -14.56 -10.52 -3.47
CA VAL A 12 -13.30 -9.86 -3.09
C VAL A 12 -12.07 -10.70 -3.41
N GLU A 13 -12.15 -12.03 -3.35
CA GLU A 13 -11.08 -12.93 -3.82
C GLU A 13 -10.87 -12.81 -5.34
N ARG A 14 -11.95 -12.56 -6.12
CA ARG A 14 -11.87 -12.33 -7.57
C ARG A 14 -11.19 -10.99 -7.88
N ILE A 15 -11.59 -9.91 -7.19
CA ILE A 15 -10.96 -8.59 -7.29
C ILE A 15 -9.47 -8.72 -6.97
N THR A 16 -9.12 -9.32 -5.85
CA THR A 16 -7.73 -9.48 -5.40
C THR A 16 -6.89 -10.25 -6.42
N ARG A 17 -7.39 -11.34 -7.00
CA ARG A 17 -6.67 -12.12 -8.03
C ARG A 17 -6.42 -11.34 -9.31
N ARG A 18 -7.36 -10.47 -9.70
CA ARG A 18 -7.24 -9.67 -10.92
C ARG A 18 -6.27 -8.50 -10.74
N GLU A 19 -6.39 -7.78 -9.63
CA GLU A 19 -5.70 -6.50 -9.41
C GLU A 19 -4.38 -6.64 -8.62
N ALA A 20 -4.32 -7.56 -7.66
CA ALA A 20 -3.20 -7.67 -6.72
C ALA A 20 -2.04 -8.51 -7.25
N LYS A 21 -1.48 -8.15 -8.43
CA LYS A 21 -0.43 -8.92 -9.13
C LYS A 21 0.80 -9.29 -8.27
N ASN A 22 1.16 -8.44 -7.32
CA ASN A 22 2.30 -8.69 -6.42
C ASN A 22 1.85 -9.32 -5.09
N PHE A 23 0.72 -8.86 -4.54
CA PHE A 23 0.19 -9.33 -3.26
C PHE A 23 -0.40 -10.74 -3.34
N ALA A 24 -0.88 -11.17 -4.50
CA ALA A 24 -1.47 -12.51 -4.68
C ALA A 24 -0.53 -13.63 -4.22
N TYR A 25 0.77 -13.52 -4.48
CA TYR A 25 1.76 -14.55 -4.09
C TYR A 25 1.86 -14.73 -2.58
N GLY A 26 1.88 -13.65 -1.81
CA GLY A 26 1.92 -13.70 -0.35
C GLY A 26 0.58 -14.15 0.25
N ILE A 27 -0.53 -13.65 -0.27
CA ILE A 27 -1.87 -13.97 0.26
C ILE A 27 -2.21 -15.46 0.09
N MET A 28 -1.74 -16.10 -0.98
CA MET A 28 -2.04 -17.51 -1.27
C MET A 28 -1.52 -18.50 -0.21
N VAL A 29 -0.47 -18.16 0.54
CA VAL A 29 0.08 -19.04 1.60
C VAL A 29 -0.76 -19.04 2.88
N LEU A 30 -1.64 -18.05 3.04
CA LEU A 30 -2.48 -17.91 4.22
C LEU A 30 -3.58 -18.98 4.29
N PRO A 31 -4.00 -19.38 5.52
CA PRO A 31 -5.23 -20.14 5.69
C PRO A 31 -6.43 -19.43 5.08
N ARG A 32 -7.43 -20.20 4.63
CA ARG A 32 -8.60 -19.68 3.90
C ARG A 32 -9.24 -18.47 4.57
N GLU A 33 -9.44 -18.51 5.88
CA GLU A 33 -10.11 -17.44 6.62
C GLU A 33 -9.29 -16.14 6.61
N LYS A 34 -7.99 -16.23 6.93
CA LYS A 34 -7.07 -15.08 6.87
C LYS A 34 -6.95 -14.53 5.45
N ARG A 35 -6.81 -15.42 4.45
CA ARG A 35 -6.72 -15.03 3.05
C ARG A 35 -7.93 -14.22 2.60
N ARG A 36 -9.14 -14.65 2.96
CA ARG A 36 -10.40 -13.96 2.65
C ARG A 36 -10.50 -12.60 3.34
N ALA A 37 -10.12 -12.50 4.60
CA ALA A 37 -10.11 -11.25 5.33
C ALA A 37 -9.12 -10.25 4.71
N ILE A 38 -7.91 -10.69 4.36
CA ILE A 38 -6.93 -9.85 3.65
C ILE A 38 -7.46 -9.43 2.26
N ALA A 39 -8.15 -10.33 1.55
CA ALA A 39 -8.78 -9.98 0.27
C ALA A 39 -9.88 -8.91 0.43
N ALA A 40 -10.65 -8.93 1.52
CA ALA A 40 -11.64 -7.90 1.81
C ALA A 40 -10.99 -6.54 2.12
N ILE A 41 -9.91 -6.52 2.92
CA ILE A 41 -9.12 -5.30 3.18
C ILE A 41 -8.54 -4.76 1.86
N TYR A 42 -7.95 -5.62 1.05
CA TYR A 42 -7.40 -5.22 -0.24
C TYR A 42 -8.46 -4.63 -1.18
N ALA A 43 -9.62 -5.29 -1.30
CA ALA A 43 -10.71 -4.81 -2.15
C ALA A 43 -11.25 -3.45 -1.67
N PHE A 44 -11.27 -3.21 -0.35
CA PHE A 44 -11.64 -1.92 0.22
C PHE A 44 -10.60 -0.84 -0.11
N ALA A 45 -9.31 -1.11 0.14
CA ALA A 45 -8.23 -0.19 -0.20
C ALA A 45 -8.26 0.16 -1.69
N ARG A 46 -8.38 -0.85 -2.56
CA ARG A 46 -8.48 -0.65 -4.00
C ARG A 46 -9.67 0.22 -4.41
N ARG A 47 -10.81 0.08 -3.74
CA ARG A 47 -11.97 0.96 -4.01
C ARG A 47 -11.70 2.42 -3.61
N VAL A 48 -10.98 2.66 -2.52
CA VAL A 48 -10.54 4.02 -2.15
C VAL A 48 -9.67 4.61 -3.26
N ASP A 49 -8.66 3.84 -3.72
CA ASP A 49 -7.76 4.27 -4.80
C ASP A 49 -8.54 4.51 -6.11
N ASP A 50 -9.42 3.59 -6.52
CA ASP A 50 -10.21 3.70 -7.75
C ASP A 50 -11.12 4.96 -7.76
N ILE A 51 -11.61 5.38 -6.59
CA ILE A 51 -12.39 6.62 -6.45
C ILE A 51 -11.45 7.83 -6.51
N ALA A 52 -10.32 7.80 -5.80
CA ALA A 52 -9.40 8.92 -5.70
C ALA A 52 -8.69 9.21 -7.05
N ASP A 53 -8.30 8.17 -7.78
CA ASP A 53 -7.47 8.28 -8.99
C ASP A 53 -8.29 8.16 -10.30
N GLY A 54 -9.54 7.68 -10.23
CA GLY A 54 -10.40 7.49 -11.41
C GLY A 54 -10.74 8.79 -12.16
N ASP A 55 -11.44 8.67 -13.28
CA ASP A 55 -11.74 9.79 -14.21
C ASP A 55 -12.91 10.69 -13.78
N LEU A 56 -13.46 10.51 -12.57
CA LEU A 56 -14.55 11.32 -12.06
C LEU A 56 -14.08 12.76 -11.74
N ASP A 57 -15.01 13.72 -11.83
CA ASP A 57 -14.73 15.09 -11.37
C ASP A 57 -14.46 15.12 -9.83
N PRO A 58 -13.69 16.11 -9.32
CA PRO A 58 -13.30 16.17 -7.91
C PRO A 58 -14.48 16.14 -6.93
N ALA A 59 -15.63 16.73 -7.28
CA ALA A 59 -16.80 16.76 -6.39
C ALA A 59 -17.42 15.36 -6.27
N ARG A 60 -17.47 14.58 -7.35
CA ARG A 60 -17.96 13.19 -7.35
C ARG A 60 -16.99 12.26 -6.62
N LYS A 61 -15.69 12.42 -6.83
CA LYS A 61 -14.65 11.69 -6.07
C LYS A 61 -14.83 11.90 -4.56
N ARG A 62 -14.91 13.15 -4.14
CA ARG A 62 -15.12 13.51 -2.74
C ARG A 62 -16.42 12.92 -2.18
N LYS A 63 -17.51 13.03 -2.92
CA LYS A 63 -18.79 12.45 -2.54
C LYS A 63 -18.67 10.93 -2.36
N GLY A 64 -18.07 10.23 -3.32
CA GLY A 64 -17.86 8.77 -3.26
C GLY A 64 -17.03 8.33 -2.05
N LEU A 65 -15.96 9.06 -1.74
CA LEU A 65 -15.15 8.78 -0.55
C LEU A 65 -15.91 9.05 0.76
N HIS A 66 -16.69 10.14 0.85
CA HIS A 66 -17.54 10.39 2.03
C HIS A 66 -18.65 9.34 2.19
N GLU A 67 -19.25 8.88 1.07
CA GLU A 67 -20.23 7.79 1.11
C GLU A 67 -19.59 6.49 1.60
N LEU A 68 -18.37 6.18 1.13
CA LEU A 68 -17.61 5.00 1.56
C LEU A 68 -17.21 5.10 3.03
N HIS A 69 -16.77 6.28 3.49
CA HIS A 69 -16.46 6.54 4.89
C HIS A 69 -17.69 6.29 5.79
N ALA A 70 -18.85 6.87 5.42
CA ALA A 70 -20.09 6.68 6.16
C ALA A 70 -20.62 5.23 6.10
N ALA A 71 -20.30 4.46 5.07
CA ALA A 71 -20.70 3.07 4.94
C ALA A 71 -20.00 2.14 5.93
N LEU A 72 -18.82 2.53 6.44
CA LEU A 72 -18.10 1.75 7.46
C LEU A 72 -18.85 1.65 8.80
N ASP A 73 -19.74 2.62 9.09
CA ASP A 73 -20.49 2.72 10.35
C ASP A 73 -21.94 2.24 10.22
N ARG A 74 -22.32 1.72 9.03
CA ARG A 74 -23.67 1.27 8.73
C ARG A 74 -23.69 -0.22 8.40
N PRO A 75 -24.85 -0.89 8.47
CA PRO A 75 -25.01 -2.22 7.92
C PRO A 75 -24.58 -2.25 6.45
N ALA A 76 -23.85 -3.28 6.05
CA ALA A 76 -23.18 -3.38 4.74
C ALA A 76 -24.13 -3.36 3.51
N GLY A 77 -25.45 -3.32 3.71
CA GLY A 77 -26.43 -3.34 2.61
C GLY A 77 -26.16 -4.54 1.66
N ASP A 78 -26.30 -4.35 0.35
CA ASP A 78 -26.09 -5.40 -0.66
C ASP A 78 -24.70 -5.33 -1.33
N ASP A 79 -23.85 -4.43 -0.88
CA ASP A 79 -22.48 -4.31 -1.40
C ASP A 79 -21.61 -5.49 -0.92
N ALA A 80 -21.23 -6.35 -1.85
CA ALA A 80 -20.47 -7.57 -1.54
C ALA A 80 -19.13 -7.27 -0.84
N MET A 81 -18.40 -6.21 -1.25
CA MET A 81 -17.14 -5.85 -0.61
C MET A 81 -17.37 -5.42 0.84
N LEU A 82 -18.37 -4.57 1.11
CA LEU A 82 -18.70 -4.13 2.47
C LEU A 82 -19.22 -5.30 3.32
N VAL A 83 -19.98 -6.25 2.76
CA VAL A 83 -20.43 -7.47 3.45
C VAL A 83 -19.23 -8.32 3.87
N ALA A 84 -18.28 -8.57 2.98
CA ALA A 84 -17.07 -9.33 3.29
C ALA A 84 -16.20 -8.62 4.33
N LEU A 85 -16.05 -7.29 4.20
CA LEU A 85 -15.29 -6.47 5.14
C LEU A 85 -15.91 -6.46 6.53
N ALA A 86 -17.24 -6.33 6.64
CA ALA A 86 -17.96 -6.33 7.90
C ALA A 86 -17.82 -7.68 8.66
N ASP A 87 -17.91 -8.82 7.93
CA ASP A 87 -17.67 -10.14 8.53
C ASP A 87 -16.19 -10.28 8.96
N ALA A 88 -15.24 -9.84 8.14
CA ALA A 88 -13.81 -9.85 8.49
C ALA A 88 -13.51 -8.98 9.72
N ARG A 89 -14.07 -7.76 9.80
CA ARG A 89 -13.95 -6.86 10.96
C ARG A 89 -14.41 -7.54 12.25
N THR A 90 -15.55 -8.20 12.21
CA THR A 90 -16.11 -8.90 13.37
C THR A 90 -15.26 -10.08 13.80
N ARG A 91 -14.79 -10.89 12.85
CA ARG A 91 -14.00 -12.11 13.13
C ARG A 91 -12.60 -11.81 13.65
N PHE A 92 -11.95 -10.83 13.06
CA PHE A 92 -10.53 -10.52 13.32
C PHE A 92 -10.33 -9.24 14.13
N ARG A 93 -11.42 -8.60 14.56
CA ARG A 93 -11.39 -7.34 15.33
C ARG A 93 -10.57 -6.25 14.62
N ILE A 94 -10.76 -6.13 13.29
CA ILE A 94 -10.07 -5.11 12.50
C ILE A 94 -10.53 -3.73 12.99
N PRO A 95 -9.60 -2.82 13.36
CA PRO A 95 -9.95 -1.50 13.88
C PRO A 95 -10.71 -0.66 12.84
N ALA A 96 -11.84 -0.07 13.25
CA ALA A 96 -12.61 0.83 12.38
C ALA A 96 -11.80 2.07 12.01
N ASP A 97 -11.08 2.63 12.98
CA ASP A 97 -10.28 3.85 12.80
C ASP A 97 -9.22 3.71 11.71
N ALA A 98 -8.64 2.50 11.56
CA ALA A 98 -7.68 2.25 10.49
C ALA A 98 -8.35 2.27 9.10
N LEU A 99 -9.58 1.75 8.97
CA LEU A 99 -10.33 1.82 7.72
C LEU A 99 -10.78 3.25 7.40
N HIS A 100 -11.20 4.02 8.41
CA HIS A 100 -11.51 5.43 8.24
C HIS A 100 -10.27 6.23 7.82
N ALA A 101 -9.12 6.00 8.46
CA ALA A 101 -7.86 6.65 8.11
C ALA A 101 -7.47 6.40 6.64
N LEU A 102 -7.71 5.19 6.12
CA LEU A 102 -7.46 4.89 4.71
C LEU A 102 -8.31 5.75 3.77
N VAL A 103 -9.61 5.94 4.08
CA VAL A 103 -10.48 6.82 3.29
C VAL A 103 -10.05 8.29 3.42
N ASP A 104 -9.63 8.71 4.63
CA ASP A 104 -9.08 10.06 4.86
C ASP A 104 -7.80 10.31 4.07
N GLY A 105 -6.98 9.26 3.85
CA GLY A 105 -5.84 9.32 2.94
C GLY A 105 -6.25 9.60 1.49
N GLY A 106 -7.25 8.90 0.99
CA GLY A 106 -7.82 9.14 -0.34
C GLY A 106 -8.45 10.54 -0.48
N LEU A 107 -9.11 11.05 0.57
CA LEU A 107 -9.59 12.44 0.60
C LEU A 107 -8.43 13.44 0.58
N GLN A 108 -7.33 13.14 1.28
CA GLN A 108 -6.13 13.98 1.30
C GLN A 108 -5.51 14.11 -0.10
N ASP A 109 -5.50 13.06 -0.92
CA ASP A 109 -5.00 13.08 -2.29
C ASP A 109 -5.83 13.99 -3.23
N LEU A 110 -7.07 14.31 -2.87
CA LEU A 110 -7.88 15.29 -3.60
C LEU A 110 -7.51 16.74 -3.27
N ASP A 111 -6.92 16.96 -2.09
CA ASP A 111 -6.66 18.31 -1.55
C ASP A 111 -5.18 18.68 -1.56
N ARG A 112 -4.29 17.68 -1.51
CA ARG A 112 -2.86 17.89 -1.34
C ARG A 112 -2.07 17.14 -2.41
N SER A 113 -1.29 17.87 -3.17
CA SER A 113 -0.43 17.32 -4.22
C SER A 113 1.08 17.49 -3.92
N ARG A 114 1.43 18.14 -2.80
CA ARG A 114 2.81 18.43 -2.37
C ARG A 114 2.93 18.31 -0.86
N TYR A 115 4.10 17.90 -0.39
CA TYR A 115 4.44 17.74 1.03
C TYR A 115 5.64 18.62 1.34
N THR A 116 5.55 19.45 2.40
CA THR A 116 6.60 20.41 2.77
C THR A 116 7.86 19.69 3.22
N ASP A 117 7.69 18.68 4.06
CA ASP A 117 8.74 17.90 4.70
C ASP A 117 8.35 16.43 4.85
N PHE A 118 9.29 15.64 5.38
CA PHE A 118 9.05 14.21 5.58
C PHE A 118 7.99 13.89 6.65
N ASP A 119 7.82 14.73 7.67
CA ASP A 119 6.82 14.47 8.70
C ASP A 119 5.39 14.58 8.14
N GLU A 120 5.15 15.55 7.25
CA GLU A 120 3.88 15.63 6.52
C GLU A 120 3.66 14.41 5.61
N LEU A 121 4.69 13.99 4.85
CA LEU A 121 4.61 12.80 4.01
C LEU A 121 4.38 11.55 4.84
N ARG A 122 5.08 11.40 5.96
CA ARG A 122 4.91 10.27 6.88
C ARG A 122 3.47 10.19 7.39
N GLY A 123 2.88 11.32 7.75
CA GLY A 123 1.47 11.39 8.17
C GLY A 123 0.50 10.91 7.08
N TYR A 124 0.78 11.20 5.82
CA TYR A 124 0.04 10.63 4.68
C TYR A 124 0.26 9.12 4.55
N CYS A 125 1.51 8.66 4.54
CA CYS A 125 1.84 7.23 4.42
C CYS A 125 1.21 6.41 5.55
N THR A 126 1.11 6.96 6.78
CA THR A 126 0.40 6.35 7.90
C THR A 126 -1.06 6.07 7.55
N LYS A 127 -1.75 7.01 6.90
CA LYS A 127 -3.17 6.85 6.53
C LYS A 127 -3.36 5.84 5.41
N VAL A 128 -2.60 5.92 4.31
CA VAL A 128 -2.85 5.12 3.10
C VAL A 128 -2.25 3.72 3.16
N ALA A 129 -1.19 3.51 3.95
CA ALA A 129 -0.47 2.23 3.99
C ALA A 129 -0.23 1.71 5.41
N GLY A 130 0.12 2.58 6.36
CA GLY A 130 0.19 2.22 7.77
C GLY A 130 -1.12 1.63 8.27
N ALA A 131 -2.24 2.28 7.96
CA ALA A 131 -3.58 1.81 8.29
C ALA A 131 -3.90 0.43 7.69
N VAL A 132 -3.46 0.14 6.46
CA VAL A 132 -3.56 -1.20 5.87
C VAL A 132 -2.74 -2.21 6.67
N GLY A 133 -1.52 -1.85 7.09
CA GLY A 133 -0.68 -2.67 7.97
C GLY A 133 -1.39 -3.02 9.28
N ILE A 134 -2.03 -2.02 9.92
CA ILE A 134 -2.82 -2.19 11.14
C ILE A 134 -4.01 -3.13 10.92
N CYS A 135 -4.73 -3.01 9.81
CA CYS A 135 -5.81 -3.93 9.47
C CYS A 135 -5.29 -5.37 9.26
N CYS A 136 -4.16 -5.52 8.57
CA CYS A 136 -3.57 -6.83 8.29
C CYS A 136 -3.04 -7.51 9.55
N VAL A 137 -2.40 -6.79 10.47
CA VAL A 137 -1.85 -7.38 11.70
C VAL A 137 -2.94 -7.95 12.60
N ALA A 138 -4.13 -7.32 12.63
CA ALA A 138 -5.30 -7.86 13.32
C ALA A 138 -5.72 -9.22 12.73
N VAL A 139 -5.71 -9.37 11.40
CA VAL A 139 -6.01 -10.64 10.72
C VAL A 139 -4.92 -11.68 11.00
N TYR A 140 -3.67 -11.28 11.07
CA TYR A 140 -2.56 -12.19 11.41
C TYR A 140 -2.61 -12.65 12.86
N GLY A 141 -3.31 -11.92 13.75
CA GLY A 141 -3.45 -12.26 15.17
C GLY A 141 -2.28 -11.80 16.02
N SER A 142 -1.54 -10.80 15.59
CA SER A 142 -0.51 -10.12 16.36
C SER A 142 -1.01 -8.78 16.92
N HIS A 143 -0.39 -8.34 18.01
CA HIS A 143 -0.64 -7.04 18.65
C HIS A 143 0.47 -6.03 18.39
N ASP A 144 1.44 -6.35 17.54
CA ASP A 144 2.57 -5.48 17.20
C ASP A 144 2.13 -4.46 16.12
N VAL A 145 1.24 -3.56 16.52
CA VAL A 145 0.60 -2.57 15.63
C VAL A 145 1.65 -1.57 15.12
N GLU A 146 2.60 -1.17 15.96
CA GLU A 146 3.64 -0.20 15.61
C GLU A 146 4.51 -0.69 14.45
N ARG A 147 4.99 -1.94 14.52
CA ARG A 147 5.78 -2.50 13.41
C ARG A 147 4.96 -2.78 12.16
N ALA A 148 3.68 -3.11 12.32
CA ALA A 148 2.79 -3.29 11.18
C ALA A 148 2.55 -1.96 10.43
N GLU A 149 2.35 -0.87 11.16
CA GLU A 149 2.25 0.48 10.61
C GLU A 149 3.56 0.89 9.92
N THR A 150 4.71 0.73 10.61
CA THR A 150 6.04 1.02 10.08
C THR A 150 6.31 0.26 8.78
N LEU A 151 5.94 -1.03 8.72
CA LEU A 151 6.07 -1.83 7.50
C LEU A 151 5.18 -1.28 6.37
N GLY A 152 3.94 -0.91 6.67
CA GLY A 152 3.05 -0.27 5.70
C GLY A 152 3.66 1.01 5.13
N ILE A 153 4.18 1.89 5.98
CA ILE A 153 4.88 3.12 5.56
C ILE A 153 6.07 2.78 4.66
N ALA A 154 6.89 1.78 5.02
CA ALA A 154 8.03 1.35 4.21
C ALA A 154 7.62 0.97 2.78
N LEU A 155 6.55 0.19 2.65
CA LEU A 155 6.03 -0.23 1.34
C LEU A 155 5.54 0.98 0.53
N GLN A 156 4.90 1.96 1.18
CA GLN A 156 4.44 3.18 0.51
C GLN A 156 5.61 4.07 0.08
N LEU A 157 6.66 4.21 0.87
CA LEU A 157 7.87 4.93 0.48
C LEU A 157 8.51 4.31 -0.77
N ILE A 158 8.52 2.98 -0.87
CA ILE A 158 9.01 2.29 -2.08
C ILE A 158 8.07 2.52 -3.28
N ASN A 159 6.75 2.57 -3.08
CA ASN A 159 5.81 2.95 -4.14
C ASN A 159 6.10 4.37 -4.64
N ILE A 160 6.25 5.34 -3.74
CA ILE A 160 6.55 6.74 -4.08
C ILE A 160 7.86 6.84 -4.91
N ILE A 161 8.89 6.08 -4.53
CA ILE A 161 10.16 6.02 -5.30
C ILE A 161 9.92 5.44 -6.70
N ARG A 162 9.07 4.42 -6.81
CA ARG A 162 8.80 3.69 -8.05
C ARG A 162 7.94 4.49 -9.03
N ASP A 163 6.95 5.21 -8.49
CA ASP A 163 5.82 5.71 -9.28
C ASP A 163 5.90 7.21 -9.59
N VAL A 164 7.08 7.84 -9.40
CA VAL A 164 7.28 9.30 -9.60
C VAL A 164 6.73 9.81 -10.94
N ALA A 165 6.95 9.07 -12.03
CA ALA A 165 6.48 9.48 -13.36
C ALA A 165 4.94 9.40 -13.46
N GLU A 166 4.31 8.39 -12.88
CA GLU A 166 2.86 8.22 -12.86
C GLU A 166 2.21 9.28 -11.94
N ASP A 167 2.78 9.49 -10.75
CA ASP A 167 2.33 10.50 -9.80
C ASP A 167 2.41 11.92 -10.41
N TRP A 168 3.49 12.22 -11.16
CA TRP A 168 3.63 13.47 -11.89
C TRP A 168 2.50 13.69 -12.90
N GLN A 169 2.11 12.66 -13.65
CA GLN A 169 0.99 12.73 -14.59
C GLN A 169 -0.35 13.01 -13.90
N LEU A 170 -0.51 12.54 -12.66
CA LEU A 170 -1.67 12.85 -11.81
C LEU A 170 -1.54 14.22 -11.12
N GLY A 171 -0.48 14.98 -11.40
CA GLY A 171 -0.23 16.29 -10.80
C GLY A 171 0.32 16.25 -9.38
N ARG A 172 0.81 15.09 -8.92
CA ARG A 172 1.31 14.86 -7.56
C ARG A 172 2.83 14.74 -7.50
N VAL A 173 3.44 15.29 -6.45
CA VAL A 173 4.84 15.06 -6.08
C VAL A 173 4.89 14.74 -4.60
N TYR A 174 5.10 13.48 -4.27
CA TYR A 174 5.16 13.01 -2.87
C TYR A 174 6.53 13.26 -2.22
N ILE A 175 7.61 13.36 -3.01
CA ILE A 175 8.94 13.67 -2.47
C ILE A 175 8.88 15.03 -1.79
N PRO A 176 9.34 15.16 -0.50
CA PRO A 176 9.27 16.40 0.24
C PRO A 176 9.95 17.56 -0.46
N GLN A 177 9.30 18.74 -0.43
CA GLN A 177 9.77 19.94 -1.13
C GLN A 177 11.09 20.45 -0.58
N ASP A 178 11.31 20.38 0.73
CA ASP A 178 12.56 20.75 1.40
C ASP A 178 13.71 19.81 0.98
N GLU A 179 13.44 18.54 0.76
CA GLU A 179 14.43 17.56 0.31
C GLU A 179 14.75 17.77 -1.17
N LEU A 180 13.76 18.00 -2.05
CA LEU A 180 13.99 18.41 -3.43
C LEU A 180 14.94 19.62 -3.49
N ALA A 181 14.64 20.66 -2.72
CA ALA A 181 15.45 21.87 -2.66
C ALA A 181 16.86 21.59 -2.11
N SER A 182 16.99 20.77 -1.07
CA SER A 182 18.28 20.46 -0.42
C SER A 182 19.24 19.70 -1.35
N PHE A 183 18.70 18.88 -2.27
CA PHE A 183 19.48 18.15 -3.26
C PHE A 183 19.61 18.91 -4.60
N GLY A 184 19.00 20.09 -4.71
CA GLY A 184 19.04 20.89 -5.94
C GLY A 184 18.26 20.27 -7.10
N VAL A 185 17.20 19.51 -6.80
CA VAL A 185 16.27 18.95 -7.77
C VAL A 185 15.01 19.80 -7.83
N SER A 186 14.54 20.10 -9.00
CA SER A 186 13.33 20.89 -9.24
C SER A 186 12.20 20.02 -9.80
N GLU A 187 10.95 20.50 -9.70
CA GLU A 187 9.82 19.86 -10.39
C GLU A 187 9.98 19.89 -11.91
N ALA A 188 10.73 20.85 -12.47
CA ALA A 188 11.07 20.86 -13.90
C ALA A 188 11.97 19.69 -14.29
N ASP A 189 12.85 19.23 -13.40
CA ASP A 189 13.67 18.03 -13.62
C ASP A 189 12.80 16.77 -13.62
N ILE A 190 11.81 16.69 -12.74
CA ILE A 190 10.82 15.59 -12.71
C ILE A 190 10.00 15.60 -14.01
N ALA A 191 9.49 16.75 -14.41
CA ALA A 191 8.74 16.92 -15.65
C ALA A 191 9.51 16.50 -16.89
N ALA A 192 10.82 16.79 -16.90
CA ALA A 192 11.73 16.45 -18.01
C ALA A 192 12.21 14.99 -17.98
N GLY A 193 11.91 14.22 -16.93
CA GLY A 193 12.45 12.87 -16.75
C GLY A 193 13.98 12.86 -16.61
N ASN A 194 14.55 13.86 -15.94
CA ASN A 194 15.99 14.06 -15.88
C ASN A 194 16.63 13.31 -14.71
N ALA A 195 17.16 12.13 -14.98
CA ALA A 195 17.91 11.31 -14.00
C ALA A 195 19.34 11.86 -13.79
N SER A 196 19.44 13.11 -13.35
CA SER A 196 20.72 13.82 -13.11
C SER A 196 21.49 13.23 -11.91
N PRO A 197 22.79 13.57 -11.70
CA PRO A 197 23.51 13.22 -10.47
C PRO A 197 22.84 13.72 -9.19
N ALA A 198 22.17 14.89 -9.20
CA ALA A 198 21.40 15.43 -8.10
C ALA A 198 20.17 14.55 -7.81
N TRP A 199 19.45 14.15 -8.85
CA TRP A 199 18.35 13.18 -8.75
C TRP A 199 18.81 11.86 -8.14
N HIS A 200 19.93 11.31 -8.62
CA HIS A 200 20.47 10.07 -8.07
C HIS A 200 20.80 10.18 -6.57
N ALA A 201 21.41 11.30 -6.14
CA ALA A 201 21.72 11.54 -4.74
C ALA A 201 20.44 11.62 -3.88
N LEU A 202 19.43 12.37 -4.34
CA LEU A 202 18.11 12.46 -3.67
C LEU A 202 17.45 11.09 -3.55
N MET A 203 17.38 10.32 -4.64
CA MET A 203 16.70 9.04 -4.65
C MET A 203 17.45 7.97 -3.85
N THR A 204 18.78 8.04 -3.77
CA THR A 204 19.58 7.23 -2.84
C THR A 204 19.17 7.51 -1.39
N PHE A 205 19.06 8.78 -1.00
CA PHE A 205 18.61 9.19 0.31
C PHE A 205 17.18 8.68 0.63
N GLN A 206 16.25 8.77 -0.33
CA GLN A 206 14.89 8.21 -0.18
C GLN A 206 14.92 6.69 0.00
N ALA A 207 15.74 5.99 -0.78
CA ALA A 207 15.89 4.54 -0.72
C ALA A 207 16.47 4.07 0.61
N GLU A 208 17.46 4.78 1.16
CA GLU A 208 18.02 4.48 2.48
C GLU A 208 16.96 4.62 3.58
N ARG A 209 16.14 5.67 3.54
CA ARG A 209 15.01 5.85 4.45
C ARG A 209 14.00 4.70 4.32
N ALA A 210 13.59 4.36 3.11
CA ALA A 210 12.63 3.27 2.87
C ALA A 210 13.17 1.92 3.40
N ARG A 211 14.48 1.66 3.25
CA ARG A 211 15.15 0.47 3.82
C ARG A 211 15.14 0.48 5.34
N ALA A 212 15.42 1.61 5.98
CA ALA A 212 15.41 1.71 7.43
C ALA A 212 14.01 1.38 7.99
N TYR A 213 12.96 1.94 7.41
CA TYR A 213 11.58 1.61 7.75
C TYR A 213 11.26 0.14 7.48
N LEU A 214 11.70 -0.42 6.35
CA LEU A 214 11.48 -1.82 5.99
C LEU A 214 12.16 -2.76 7.00
N GLN A 215 13.38 -2.46 7.40
CA GLN A 215 14.14 -3.26 8.35
C GLN A 215 13.50 -3.25 9.74
N ASP A 216 13.04 -2.10 10.23
CA ASP A 216 12.35 -1.99 11.50
C ASP A 216 10.98 -2.70 11.45
N GLY A 217 10.18 -2.43 10.43
CA GLY A 217 8.88 -3.07 10.24
C GLY A 217 8.95 -4.59 10.11
N LEU A 218 10.03 -5.15 9.56
CA LEU A 218 10.27 -6.60 9.51
C LEU A 218 10.46 -7.24 10.89
N GLY A 219 10.71 -6.46 11.94
CA GLY A 219 10.65 -6.95 13.32
C GLY A 219 9.30 -7.58 13.67
N LEU A 220 8.22 -7.21 12.96
CA LEU A 220 6.88 -7.81 13.06
C LEU A 220 6.89 -9.34 12.91
N LEU A 221 7.77 -9.89 12.07
CA LEU A 221 7.83 -11.33 11.79
C LEU A 221 7.96 -12.19 13.05
N ARG A 222 8.57 -11.66 14.10
CA ARG A 222 8.78 -12.38 15.38
C ARG A 222 7.49 -12.63 16.15
N SER A 223 6.43 -11.87 15.87
CA SER A 223 5.13 -11.95 16.54
C SER A 223 4.06 -12.68 15.72
N LEU A 224 4.43 -13.17 14.53
CA LEU A 224 3.50 -13.82 13.58
C LEU A 224 3.62 -15.34 13.63
N ASP A 225 2.50 -16.04 13.33
CA ASP A 225 2.57 -17.45 12.98
C ASP A 225 3.30 -17.68 11.65
N GLY A 226 3.79 -18.91 11.41
CA GLY A 226 4.65 -19.21 10.28
C GLY A 226 4.05 -18.87 8.91
N ARG A 227 2.72 -19.03 8.70
CA ARG A 227 2.09 -18.68 7.43
C ARG A 227 1.88 -17.18 7.27
N SER A 228 1.53 -16.50 8.34
CA SER A 228 1.45 -15.03 8.35
C SER A 228 2.83 -14.41 8.15
N ALA A 229 3.87 -14.95 8.81
CA ALA A 229 5.25 -14.52 8.61
C ALA A 229 5.72 -14.73 7.17
N LEU A 230 5.40 -15.89 6.55
CA LEU A 230 5.72 -16.16 5.14
C LEU A 230 4.98 -15.16 4.20
N CYS A 231 3.73 -14.83 4.48
CA CYS A 231 2.97 -13.84 3.71
C CYS A 231 3.67 -12.48 3.76
N VAL A 232 3.99 -12.00 4.96
CA VAL A 232 4.65 -10.69 5.19
C VAL A 232 6.05 -10.67 4.58
N SER A 233 6.87 -11.71 4.79
CA SER A 233 8.21 -11.79 4.21
C SER A 233 8.20 -11.83 2.69
N THR A 234 7.16 -12.44 2.10
CA THR A 234 6.97 -12.44 0.62
C THR A 234 6.72 -11.03 0.11
N PHE A 235 5.82 -10.26 0.74
CA PHE A 235 5.58 -8.86 0.34
C PHE A 235 6.84 -8.01 0.48
N ALA A 236 7.45 -8.04 1.66
CA ALA A 236 8.67 -7.29 1.93
C ALA A 236 9.80 -7.65 0.96
N GLY A 237 9.95 -8.94 0.62
CA GLY A 237 10.92 -9.42 -0.34
C GLY A 237 10.67 -8.90 -1.76
N ILE A 238 9.41 -8.84 -2.21
CA ILE A 238 9.03 -8.29 -3.52
C ILE A 238 9.34 -6.79 -3.57
N TYR A 239 8.99 -6.04 -2.53
CA TYR A 239 9.24 -4.60 -2.47
C TYR A 239 10.74 -4.30 -2.40
N ARG A 240 11.49 -5.05 -1.59
CA ARG A 240 12.96 -4.94 -1.54
C ARG A 240 13.58 -5.19 -2.92
N ALA A 241 13.21 -6.27 -3.60
CA ALA A 241 13.70 -6.59 -4.93
C ALA A 241 13.30 -5.53 -5.98
N THR A 242 12.13 -4.88 -5.81
CA THR A 242 11.72 -3.75 -6.64
C THR A 242 12.64 -2.55 -6.43
N LEU A 243 12.92 -2.19 -5.18
CA LEU A 243 13.83 -1.10 -4.84
C LEU A 243 15.24 -1.35 -5.36
N GLU A 244 15.80 -2.56 -5.13
CA GLU A 244 17.11 -2.97 -5.65
C GLU A 244 17.20 -2.85 -7.18
N ARG A 245 16.10 -3.13 -7.89
CA ARG A 245 16.06 -3.02 -9.34
C ARG A 245 15.98 -1.56 -9.83
N ILE A 246 15.30 -0.69 -9.07
CA ILE A 246 15.27 0.75 -9.32
C ILE A 246 16.69 1.33 -9.16
N GLU A 247 17.36 0.95 -8.09
CA GLU A 247 18.75 1.37 -7.84
C GLU A 247 19.73 0.91 -8.93
N ALA A 248 19.60 -0.37 -9.35
CA ALA A 248 20.42 -0.92 -10.43
C ALA A 248 20.23 -0.19 -11.77
N ARG A 249 19.13 0.58 -11.93
CA ARG A 249 18.89 1.46 -13.08
C ARG A 249 19.34 2.92 -12.83
N GLY A 250 20.04 3.19 -11.74
CA GLY A 250 20.42 4.56 -11.36
C GLY A 250 19.22 5.44 -11.02
N PHE A 251 18.15 4.84 -10.47
CA PHE A 251 16.88 5.51 -10.14
C PHE A 251 16.18 6.16 -11.35
N ASP A 252 16.46 5.68 -12.55
CA ASP A 252 15.66 6.04 -13.71
C ASP A 252 14.32 5.30 -13.65
N VAL A 253 13.30 6.04 -13.21
CA VAL A 253 11.91 5.58 -13.05
C VAL A 253 10.97 6.23 -14.06
N PHE A 254 11.50 7.10 -14.92
CA PHE A 254 10.71 7.90 -15.84
C PHE A 254 10.21 7.10 -17.04
N ASP A 255 10.91 6.02 -17.43
CA ASP A 255 10.46 5.08 -18.47
C ASP A 255 9.50 3.99 -17.96
N GLY A 256 8.96 4.20 -16.77
CA GLY A 256 8.00 3.30 -16.13
C GLY A 256 8.62 2.33 -15.10
N PRO A 257 7.76 1.75 -14.25
CA PRO A 257 8.20 0.95 -13.11
C PRO A 257 8.91 -0.34 -13.56
N PRO A 258 9.98 -0.75 -12.86
CA PRO A 258 10.67 -1.99 -13.19
C PRO A 258 9.79 -3.20 -12.92
N HIS A 259 9.68 -4.09 -13.90
CA HIS A 259 8.92 -5.33 -13.75
C HIS A 259 9.77 -6.45 -13.15
N LEU A 260 9.30 -7.05 -12.05
CA LEU A 260 9.85 -8.31 -11.55
C LEU A 260 9.24 -9.50 -12.31
N SER A 261 10.07 -10.40 -12.80
CA SER A 261 9.60 -11.61 -13.46
C SER A 261 8.84 -12.53 -12.48
N THR A 262 7.91 -13.35 -13.00
CA THR A 262 7.21 -14.35 -12.21
C THR A 262 8.18 -15.30 -11.50
N LEU A 263 9.28 -15.69 -12.15
CA LEU A 263 10.32 -16.54 -11.56
C LEU A 263 10.98 -15.87 -10.35
N THR A 264 11.28 -14.56 -10.43
CA THR A 264 11.83 -13.80 -9.30
C THR A 264 10.87 -13.82 -8.11
N LYS A 265 9.59 -13.56 -8.36
CA LYS A 265 8.55 -13.58 -7.31
C LYS A 265 8.41 -14.96 -6.66
N LEU A 266 8.39 -16.03 -7.45
CA LEU A 266 8.34 -17.41 -6.95
C LEU A 266 9.59 -17.78 -6.14
N ARG A 267 10.78 -17.30 -6.56
CA ARG A 267 12.02 -17.50 -5.79
C ARG A 267 11.95 -16.79 -4.43
N ILE A 268 11.40 -15.58 -4.37
CA ILE A 268 11.21 -14.85 -3.12
C ILE A 268 10.30 -15.63 -2.16
N VAL A 269 9.16 -16.17 -2.66
CA VAL A 269 8.28 -17.05 -1.85
C VAL A 269 9.06 -18.25 -1.33
N GLY A 270 9.87 -18.90 -2.17
CA GLY A 270 10.67 -20.07 -1.78
C GLY A 270 11.74 -19.74 -0.73
N GLN A 271 12.35 -18.57 -0.78
CA GLN A 271 13.36 -18.13 0.20
C GLN A 271 12.78 -17.84 1.59
N GLY A 272 11.49 -17.45 1.67
CA GLY A 272 10.81 -17.26 2.95
C GLY A 272 10.38 -18.57 3.62
N LEU A 273 10.59 -19.72 2.99
CA LEU A 273 10.28 -21.05 3.54
C LEU A 273 11.45 -21.66 4.34
N TRP A 274 12.64 -21.05 4.30
CA TRP A 274 13.85 -21.46 4.99
C TRP A 274 14.30 -20.37 5.97
#